data_13d72e27011b0e752c1f1f9902e48cbf
#
_entry.id   13d72e27011b0e752c1f1f9902e48cbf
#
_cell.length_a   1.000
_cell.length_b   1.000
_cell.length_c   1.000
_cell.angle_alpha   90.00
_cell.angle_beta   90.00
_cell.angle_gamma   90.00
#
_symmetry.space_group_name_H-M   'P 1'
#
loop_
_entity.id
_entity.type
_entity.pdbx_description
1 polymer ?
#
loop_
_entity_poly.entity_id
_entity_poly.type
_entity_poly.pdbx_seq_one_letter_code
_entity_poly.pdbx_strand_id
1 'polypeptide(L)'
;LQIEFGEEAEYLEFDSEHLLSKKPMQIDVLIKNEKHVKIQKNIGRIFRQYNIIEYKSPEDNLDIDDFYKVYAYACIYKADTEKIDLIPAAELTITFVCYHYPRAMLDKLQRDRGIMAEKIESGIYYLTGDAIPVQLIIVPALSKNNNYWLNNLRNDLKAGGEIRNFIERYGENKKSKLFQALADTVMRANWQELK
;
A
#
# COMPACT_ATOMS: atom_id res chain seq x y z
N LEU A 1 -13.72 9.85 34.65
CA LEU A 1 -14.07 8.48 34.34
C LEU A 1 -13.89 7.55 35.55
N GLN A 2 -12.75 7.55 36.26
CA GLN A 2 -12.54 6.70 37.46
C GLN A 2 -13.66 6.82 38.47
N ILE A 3 -14.17 8.04 38.70
CA ILE A 3 -15.29 8.29 39.61
C ILE A 3 -16.59 7.64 39.11
N GLU A 4 -16.83 7.67 37.80
CA GLU A 4 -18.04 7.09 37.20
C GLU A 4 -18.05 5.57 37.26
N PHE A 5 -16.87 4.93 37.14
CA PHE A 5 -16.74 3.47 37.26
C PHE A 5 -16.84 2.97 38.72
N GLY A 6 -16.65 3.87 39.72
CA GLY A 6 -16.74 3.50 41.12
C GLY A 6 -15.84 2.34 41.49
N GLU A 7 -16.42 1.28 42.10
CA GLU A 7 -15.67 0.07 42.48
C GLU A 7 -15.08 -0.70 41.28
N GLU A 8 -15.68 -0.60 40.10
CA GLU A 8 -15.15 -1.26 38.88
C GLU A 8 -13.85 -0.61 38.39
N ALA A 9 -13.50 0.61 38.84
CA ALA A 9 -12.27 1.28 38.47
C ALA A 9 -11.00 0.49 38.86
N GLU A 10 -11.09 -0.36 39.88
CA GLU A 10 -9.98 -1.19 40.33
C GLU A 10 -9.56 -2.30 39.31
N TYR A 11 -10.49 -2.62 38.39
CA TYR A 11 -10.22 -3.59 37.30
C TYR A 11 -9.72 -2.92 36.01
N LEU A 12 -9.59 -1.59 36.01
CA LEU A 12 -9.26 -0.80 34.80
C LEU A 12 -7.97 0.00 35.03
N GLU A 13 -7.09 -0.04 34.03
CA GLU A 13 -5.92 0.82 33.98
C GLU A 13 -6.26 2.09 33.19
N PHE A 14 -5.97 3.26 33.78
CA PHE A 14 -6.19 4.57 33.17
C PHE A 14 -4.86 5.21 32.84
N ASP A 15 -4.47 5.15 31.58
CA ASP A 15 -3.27 5.81 31.05
C ASP A 15 -3.65 7.12 30.37
N SER A 16 -3.13 8.24 30.84
CA SER A 16 -3.37 9.57 30.30
C SER A 16 -2.21 10.01 29.41
N GLU A 17 -2.53 10.66 28.28
CA GLU A 17 -1.54 11.14 27.31
C GLU A 17 -0.65 10.04 26.71
N HIS A 18 -1.23 8.87 26.51
CA HIS A 18 -0.53 7.72 25.94
C HIS A 18 -0.01 7.99 24.52
N LEU A 19 1.29 7.85 24.33
CA LEU A 19 1.93 8.04 23.01
C LEU A 19 1.69 6.83 22.12
N LEU A 20 1.00 7.01 21.00
CA LEU A 20 0.68 5.94 20.04
C LEU A 20 1.91 5.44 19.26
N SER A 21 2.98 6.23 19.14
CA SER A 21 4.17 5.85 18.39
C SER A 21 5.43 6.50 18.96
N LYS A 22 6.54 5.74 18.95
CA LYS A 22 7.89 6.25 19.29
C LYS A 22 8.60 6.93 18.11
N LYS A 23 8.07 6.76 16.88
CA LYS A 23 8.60 7.36 15.64
C LYS A 23 7.52 8.23 15.00
N PRO A 24 7.89 9.26 14.22
CA PRO A 24 6.93 9.99 13.42
C PRO A 24 6.12 9.04 12.54
N MET A 25 4.80 9.23 12.51
CA MET A 25 3.95 8.49 11.58
C MET A 25 4.16 9.06 10.18
N GLN A 26 4.42 8.19 9.21
CA GLN A 26 4.75 8.58 7.84
C GLN A 26 4.05 7.67 6.85
N ILE A 27 3.45 8.27 5.82
CA ILE A 27 2.90 7.61 4.65
C ILE A 27 4.04 7.39 3.66
N ASP A 28 4.19 6.17 3.11
CA ASP A 28 5.24 5.89 2.14
C ASP A 28 5.09 6.73 0.87
N VAL A 29 3.89 6.73 0.26
CA VAL A 29 3.57 7.56 -0.90
C VAL A 29 2.15 8.08 -0.81
N LEU A 30 1.98 9.39 -0.96
CA LEU A 30 0.70 10.06 -1.13
C LEU A 30 0.56 10.56 -2.57
N ILE A 31 -0.45 10.07 -3.30
CA ILE A 31 -0.76 10.53 -4.66
C ILE A 31 -2.02 11.39 -4.62
N LYS A 32 -1.90 12.65 -5.06
CA LYS A 32 -3.05 13.57 -5.18
C LYS A 32 -3.50 13.68 -6.63
N ASN A 33 -4.77 13.45 -6.87
CA ASN A 33 -5.40 13.64 -8.19
C ASN A 33 -6.17 14.98 -8.19
N GLU A 34 -5.42 16.08 -8.22
CA GLU A 34 -5.96 17.43 -8.10
C GLU A 34 -6.94 17.82 -9.22
N LYS A 35 -6.81 17.18 -10.38
CA LYS A 35 -7.69 17.46 -11.55
C LYS A 35 -8.91 16.56 -11.60
N HIS A 36 -9.10 15.68 -10.63
CA HIS A 36 -10.19 14.68 -10.59
C HIS A 36 -10.33 13.87 -11.90
N VAL A 37 -9.20 13.58 -12.55
CA VAL A 37 -9.18 12.83 -13.80
C VAL A 37 -9.39 11.35 -13.51
N LYS A 38 -10.26 10.70 -14.27
CA LYS A 38 -10.41 9.24 -14.19
C LYS A 38 -9.16 8.54 -14.74
N ILE A 39 -8.42 7.88 -13.86
CA ILE A 39 -7.20 7.15 -14.22
C ILE A 39 -7.58 5.87 -14.97
N GLN A 40 -7.01 5.69 -16.17
CA GLN A 40 -7.30 4.53 -17.03
C GLN A 40 -6.35 3.35 -16.73
N LYS A 41 -5.16 3.65 -16.19
CA LYS A 41 -4.19 2.62 -15.80
C LYS A 41 -4.81 1.69 -14.75
N ASN A 42 -4.76 0.39 -14.98
CA ASN A 42 -5.45 -0.61 -14.16
C ASN A 42 -5.13 -0.52 -12.65
N ILE A 43 -3.86 -0.29 -12.29
CA ILE A 43 -3.44 -0.11 -10.88
C ILE A 43 -3.92 1.20 -10.26
N GLY A 44 -4.41 2.14 -11.06
CA GLY A 44 -4.92 3.44 -10.61
C GLY A 44 -6.43 3.62 -10.78
N ARG A 45 -7.17 2.63 -11.28
CA ARG A 45 -8.63 2.77 -11.51
C ARG A 45 -9.42 3.02 -10.24
N ILE A 46 -8.94 2.55 -9.09
CA ILE A 46 -9.57 2.80 -7.79
C ILE A 46 -9.35 4.23 -7.29
N PHE A 47 -8.34 4.93 -7.81
CA PHE A 47 -7.89 6.21 -7.28
C PHE A 47 -9.00 7.24 -7.24
N ARG A 48 -9.01 7.98 -6.12
CA ARG A 48 -9.81 9.17 -5.86
C ARG A 48 -8.90 10.39 -5.79
N GLN A 49 -9.34 11.44 -5.11
CA GLN A 49 -8.53 12.65 -4.96
C GLN A 49 -7.25 12.40 -4.15
N TYR A 50 -7.31 11.60 -3.09
CA TYR A 50 -6.18 11.32 -2.19
C TYR A 50 -5.95 9.81 -2.09
N ASN A 51 -4.75 9.36 -2.45
CA ASN A 51 -4.46 7.94 -2.57
C ASN A 51 -3.20 7.61 -1.77
N ILE A 52 -3.38 6.86 -0.70
CA ILE A 52 -2.32 6.44 0.21
C ILE A 52 -1.78 5.10 -0.27
N ILE A 53 -0.48 5.03 -0.50
CA ILE A 53 0.19 3.83 -0.95
C ILE A 53 1.16 3.37 0.14
N GLU A 54 1.09 2.12 0.50
CA GLU A 54 2.07 1.42 1.35
C GLU A 54 2.75 0.33 0.53
N TYR A 55 4.08 0.32 0.54
CA TYR A 55 4.90 -0.67 -0.15
C TYR A 55 5.54 -1.62 0.85
N LYS A 56 5.46 -2.92 0.56
CA LYS A 56 6.17 -3.98 1.29
C LYS A 56 7.18 -4.63 0.37
N SER A 57 8.43 -4.66 0.82
CA SER A 57 9.53 -5.30 0.08
C SER A 57 9.30 -6.81 -0.07
N PRO A 58 10.02 -7.49 -0.97
CA PRO A 58 9.92 -8.95 -1.12
C PRO A 58 10.24 -9.74 0.15
N GLU A 59 11.04 -9.16 1.07
CA GLU A 59 11.42 -9.76 2.35
C GLU A 59 10.36 -9.55 3.44
N ASP A 60 9.43 -8.59 3.23
CA ASP A 60 8.41 -8.23 4.20
C ASP A 60 7.07 -8.88 3.86
N ASN A 61 6.34 -9.28 4.90
CA ASN A 61 4.98 -9.75 4.77
C ASN A 61 4.01 -8.66 5.21
N LEU A 62 2.96 -8.46 4.42
CA LEU A 62 1.85 -7.59 4.79
C LEU A 62 0.97 -8.33 5.80
N ASP A 63 0.80 -7.78 6.99
CA ASP A 63 0.01 -8.36 8.08
C ASP A 63 -1.17 -7.49 8.50
N ILE A 64 -1.93 -7.95 9.50
CA ILE A 64 -3.13 -7.27 9.98
C ILE A 64 -2.80 -5.96 10.69
N ASP A 65 -1.67 -5.88 11.38
CA ASP A 65 -1.26 -4.68 12.10
C ASP A 65 -0.82 -3.59 11.11
N ASP A 66 -0.17 -3.98 9.99
CA ASP A 66 0.12 -3.09 8.88
C ASP A 66 -1.16 -2.50 8.27
N PHE A 67 -2.20 -3.34 8.07
CA PHE A 67 -3.48 -2.87 7.58
C PHE A 67 -4.06 -1.78 8.48
N TYR A 68 -4.16 -2.05 9.78
CA TYR A 68 -4.71 -1.08 10.74
C TYR A 68 -3.85 0.17 10.87
N LYS A 69 -2.52 0.04 10.82
CA LYS A 69 -1.59 1.16 10.84
C LYS A 69 -1.84 2.12 9.66
N VAL A 70 -1.89 1.59 8.44
CA VAL A 70 -2.10 2.41 7.23
C VAL A 70 -3.52 2.97 7.18
N TYR A 71 -4.51 2.21 7.64
CA TYR A 71 -5.87 2.68 7.79
C TYR A 71 -5.96 3.85 8.78
N ALA A 72 -5.23 3.77 9.89
CA ALA A 72 -5.12 4.88 10.84
C ALA A 72 -4.45 6.11 10.21
N TYR A 73 -3.43 5.94 9.36
CA TYR A 73 -2.83 7.06 8.61
C TYR A 73 -3.84 7.74 7.69
N ALA A 74 -4.69 6.99 7.01
CA ALA A 74 -5.76 7.54 6.19
C ALA A 74 -6.77 8.35 7.04
N CYS A 75 -7.15 7.84 8.20
CA CYS A 75 -8.03 8.53 9.14
C CYS A 75 -7.40 9.82 9.68
N ILE A 76 -6.12 9.77 10.06
CA ILE A 76 -5.39 10.95 10.56
C ILE A 76 -5.25 11.98 9.42
N TYR A 77 -4.86 11.56 8.22
CA TYR A 77 -4.74 12.45 7.07
C TYR A 77 -6.06 13.17 6.74
N LYS A 78 -7.19 12.45 6.84
CA LYS A 78 -8.52 13.02 6.70
C LYS A 78 -8.83 14.05 7.79
N ALA A 79 -8.47 13.74 9.04
CA ALA A 79 -8.88 14.51 10.20
C ALA A 79 -7.99 15.74 10.47
N ASP A 80 -6.71 15.65 10.10
CA ASP A 80 -5.71 16.72 10.31
C ASP A 80 -5.80 17.77 9.19
N THR A 81 -6.89 18.54 9.19
CA THR A 81 -7.19 19.59 8.22
C THR A 81 -7.70 20.85 8.92
N GLU A 82 -7.51 22.02 8.26
CA GLU A 82 -7.92 23.32 8.82
C GLU A 82 -9.44 23.49 8.94
N LYS A 83 -10.23 22.72 8.20
CA LYS A 83 -11.70 22.79 8.18
C LYS A 83 -12.31 21.42 8.38
N ILE A 84 -13.43 21.37 9.09
CA ILE A 84 -14.19 20.14 9.30
C ILE A 84 -14.60 19.56 7.93
N ASP A 85 -14.33 18.27 7.74
CA ASP A 85 -14.66 17.46 6.56
C ASP A 85 -14.15 18.03 5.22
N LEU A 86 -13.01 18.74 5.27
CA LEU A 86 -12.34 19.24 4.07
C LEU A 86 -11.93 18.10 3.11
N ILE A 87 -11.56 16.94 3.67
CA ILE A 87 -11.29 15.73 2.93
C ILE A 87 -12.39 14.71 3.22
N PRO A 88 -13.38 14.52 2.33
CA PRO A 88 -14.39 13.49 2.50
C PRO A 88 -13.77 12.09 2.48
N ALA A 89 -14.25 11.18 3.31
CA ALA A 89 -13.75 9.79 3.34
C ALA A 89 -13.90 9.09 1.96
N ALA A 90 -14.93 9.45 1.19
CA ALA A 90 -15.18 8.95 -0.15
C ALA A 90 -14.09 9.36 -1.17
N GLU A 91 -13.30 10.38 -0.87
CA GLU A 91 -12.20 10.86 -1.73
C GLU A 91 -10.84 10.27 -1.33
N LEU A 92 -10.81 9.34 -0.38
CA LEU A 92 -9.62 8.61 0.02
C LEU A 92 -9.60 7.21 -0.59
N THR A 93 -8.41 6.70 -0.88
CA THR A 93 -8.15 5.29 -1.14
C THR A 93 -6.87 4.83 -0.46
N ILE A 94 -6.77 3.54 -0.18
CA ILE A 94 -5.56 2.89 0.30
C ILE A 94 -5.14 1.84 -0.71
N THR A 95 -3.86 1.79 -1.05
CA THR A 95 -3.27 0.75 -1.89
C THR A 95 -2.09 0.11 -1.20
N PHE A 96 -2.18 -1.18 -0.94
CA PHE A 96 -1.04 -1.99 -0.52
C PHE A 96 -0.37 -2.62 -1.73
N VAL A 97 0.92 -2.36 -1.89
CA VAL A 97 1.76 -2.98 -2.92
C VAL A 97 2.69 -3.95 -2.22
N CYS A 98 2.57 -5.24 -2.47
CA CYS A 98 3.36 -6.27 -1.81
C CYS A 98 3.75 -7.41 -2.75
N TYR A 99 4.73 -8.20 -2.30
CA TYR A 99 5.22 -9.34 -3.06
C TYR A 99 4.38 -10.60 -2.82
N HIS A 100 4.05 -10.87 -1.55
CA HIS A 100 3.30 -12.06 -1.13
C HIS A 100 1.81 -11.76 -0.97
N TYR A 101 0.96 -12.73 -1.35
CA TYR A 101 -0.47 -12.64 -1.09
C TYR A 101 -0.77 -12.82 0.40
N PRO A 102 -1.32 -11.80 1.10
CA PRO A 102 -1.42 -11.75 2.55
C PRO A 102 -2.64 -12.53 3.06
N ARG A 103 -2.67 -13.85 2.86
CA ARG A 103 -3.82 -14.71 3.19
C ARG A 103 -4.28 -14.55 4.64
N ALA A 104 -3.36 -14.64 5.60
CA ALA A 104 -3.70 -14.55 7.03
C ALA A 104 -4.37 -13.22 7.40
N MET A 105 -3.89 -12.10 6.83
CA MET A 105 -4.52 -10.78 6.99
C MET A 105 -5.94 -10.78 6.42
N LEU A 106 -6.11 -11.27 5.20
CA LEU A 106 -7.42 -11.28 4.52
C LEU A 106 -8.43 -12.17 5.24
N ASP A 107 -8.03 -13.34 5.68
CA ASP A 107 -8.87 -14.26 6.47
C ASP A 107 -9.33 -13.60 7.79
N LYS A 108 -8.43 -12.83 8.42
CA LYS A 108 -8.75 -12.09 9.64
C LYS A 108 -9.70 -10.92 9.37
N LEU A 109 -9.46 -10.14 8.32
CA LEU A 109 -10.34 -9.04 7.92
C LEU A 109 -11.76 -9.55 7.57
N GLN A 110 -11.85 -10.68 6.91
CA GLN A 110 -13.14 -11.30 6.60
C GLN A 110 -13.89 -11.71 7.87
N ARG A 111 -13.23 -12.39 8.81
CA ARG A 111 -13.84 -12.84 10.06
C ARG A 111 -14.26 -11.68 10.97
N ASP A 112 -13.39 -10.70 11.13
CA ASP A 112 -13.56 -9.66 12.16
C ASP A 112 -14.39 -8.48 11.66
N ARG A 113 -14.37 -8.21 10.33
CA ARG A 113 -14.98 -7.02 9.74
C ARG A 113 -15.87 -7.30 8.52
N GLY A 114 -15.95 -8.53 8.05
CA GLY A 114 -16.68 -8.88 6.84
C GLY A 114 -16.06 -8.34 5.54
N ILE A 115 -14.81 -7.86 5.60
CA ILE A 115 -14.09 -7.35 4.42
C ILE A 115 -13.65 -8.51 3.55
N MET A 116 -13.97 -8.46 2.27
CA MET A 116 -13.68 -9.51 1.30
C MET A 116 -12.72 -9.03 0.23
N ALA A 117 -11.79 -9.89 -0.19
CA ALA A 117 -10.89 -9.63 -1.31
C ALA A 117 -11.51 -10.12 -2.62
N GLU A 118 -11.84 -9.19 -3.51
CA GLU A 118 -12.35 -9.46 -4.85
C GLU A 118 -11.24 -9.29 -5.88
N LYS A 119 -10.97 -10.35 -6.67
CA LYS A 119 -9.99 -10.28 -7.75
C LYS A 119 -10.53 -9.50 -8.94
N ILE A 120 -9.90 -8.39 -9.26
CA ILE A 120 -10.28 -7.51 -10.39
C ILE A 120 -9.52 -7.90 -11.66
N GLU A 121 -8.20 -8.05 -11.55
CA GLU A 121 -7.31 -8.49 -12.64
C GLU A 121 -6.17 -9.34 -12.05
N SER A 122 -5.27 -9.83 -12.91
CA SER A 122 -4.08 -10.54 -12.45
C SER A 122 -3.24 -9.65 -11.54
N GLY A 123 -3.05 -10.07 -10.29
CA GLY A 123 -2.29 -9.34 -9.27
C GLY A 123 -3.00 -8.13 -8.67
N ILE A 124 -4.26 -7.83 -9.02
CA ILE A 124 -5.02 -6.70 -8.50
C ILE A 124 -6.30 -7.19 -7.82
N TYR A 125 -6.49 -6.79 -6.56
CA TYR A 125 -7.66 -7.13 -5.76
C TYR A 125 -8.22 -5.86 -5.11
N TYR A 126 -9.55 -5.78 -4.98
CA TYR A 126 -10.21 -4.78 -4.17
C TYR A 126 -10.73 -5.43 -2.89
N LEU A 127 -10.54 -4.72 -1.77
CA LEU A 127 -11.11 -5.14 -0.49
C LEU A 127 -12.43 -4.40 -0.33
N THR A 128 -13.52 -5.17 -0.37
CA THR A 128 -14.88 -4.65 -0.31
C THR A 128 -15.47 -4.79 1.10
N GLY A 129 -16.39 -3.90 1.47
CA GLY A 129 -17.06 -3.91 2.78
C GLY A 129 -16.54 -2.88 3.78
N ASP A 130 -15.65 -1.97 3.34
CA ASP A 130 -15.15 -0.86 4.17
C ASP A 130 -15.57 0.50 3.64
N ALA A 131 -15.50 1.53 4.52
CA ALA A 131 -15.83 2.91 4.18
C ALA A 131 -14.77 3.56 3.26
N ILE A 132 -13.50 3.23 3.42
CA ILE A 132 -12.40 3.69 2.56
C ILE A 132 -12.09 2.55 1.56
N PRO A 133 -12.17 2.79 0.25
CA PRO A 133 -11.80 1.79 -0.75
C PRO A 133 -10.34 1.38 -0.62
N VAL A 134 -10.09 0.08 -0.56
CA VAL A 134 -8.76 -0.51 -0.41
C VAL A 134 -8.42 -1.38 -1.60
N GLN A 135 -7.20 -1.22 -2.13
CA GLN A 135 -6.62 -2.06 -3.18
C GLN A 135 -5.42 -2.83 -2.66
N LEU A 136 -5.29 -4.07 -3.12
CA LEU A 136 -4.12 -4.90 -2.91
C LEU A 136 -3.50 -5.22 -4.28
N ILE A 137 -2.21 -4.94 -4.44
CA ILE A 137 -1.41 -5.24 -5.63
C ILE A 137 -0.36 -6.27 -5.27
N ILE A 138 -0.41 -7.44 -5.93
CA ILE A 138 0.59 -8.50 -5.80
C ILE A 138 1.56 -8.41 -6.97
N VAL A 139 2.74 -7.85 -6.72
CA VAL A 139 3.72 -7.48 -7.73
C VAL A 139 4.08 -8.63 -8.69
N PRO A 140 4.45 -9.84 -8.22
CA PRO A 140 4.81 -10.94 -9.13
C PRO A 140 3.65 -11.45 -9.99
N ALA A 141 2.40 -11.23 -9.53
CA ALA A 141 1.20 -11.68 -10.21
C ALA A 141 0.66 -10.67 -11.23
N LEU A 142 1.22 -9.46 -11.31
CA LEU A 142 0.80 -8.44 -12.26
C LEU A 142 1.05 -8.88 -13.71
N SER A 143 0.15 -8.49 -14.61
CA SER A 143 0.35 -8.67 -16.05
C SER A 143 1.56 -7.88 -16.55
N LYS A 144 2.56 -8.57 -17.11
CA LYS A 144 3.76 -7.95 -17.70
C LYS A 144 3.42 -7.00 -18.86
N ASN A 145 2.34 -7.27 -19.60
CA ASN A 145 1.92 -6.39 -20.69
C ASN A 145 1.42 -5.02 -20.18
N ASN A 146 0.70 -5.03 -19.08
CA ASN A 146 0.11 -3.80 -18.54
C ASN A 146 0.98 -3.12 -17.48
N ASN A 147 1.79 -3.86 -16.72
CA ASN A 147 2.50 -3.34 -15.55
C ASN A 147 3.96 -3.78 -15.53
N TYR A 148 4.63 -3.71 -16.68
CA TYR A 148 5.99 -4.22 -16.88
C TYR A 148 6.97 -3.70 -15.81
N TRP A 149 7.01 -2.39 -15.59
CA TRP A 149 7.98 -1.78 -14.70
C TRP A 149 7.75 -2.17 -13.24
N LEU A 150 6.49 -2.14 -12.78
CA LEU A 150 6.14 -2.54 -11.41
C LEU A 150 6.32 -4.06 -11.21
N ASN A 151 5.98 -4.88 -12.21
CA ASN A 151 6.19 -6.33 -12.14
C ASN A 151 7.67 -6.71 -11.99
N ASN A 152 8.59 -5.89 -12.50
CA ASN A 152 10.04 -6.11 -12.37
C ASN A 152 10.67 -5.50 -11.11
N LEU A 153 9.89 -4.80 -10.27
CA LEU A 153 10.37 -4.28 -8.99
C LEU A 153 10.40 -5.42 -7.94
N ARG A 154 11.35 -6.34 -8.11
CA ARG A 154 11.51 -7.56 -7.31
C ARG A 154 12.97 -8.03 -7.31
N ASN A 155 13.31 -9.00 -6.45
CA ASN A 155 14.67 -9.47 -6.20
C ASN A 155 14.96 -10.89 -6.73
N ASP A 156 14.06 -11.46 -7.53
CA ASP A 156 14.14 -12.83 -8.06
C ASP A 156 14.14 -12.89 -9.60
N LEU A 157 14.59 -11.81 -10.27
CA LEU A 157 14.69 -11.76 -11.73
C LEU A 157 15.79 -12.70 -12.24
N LYS A 158 15.47 -13.53 -13.23
CA LYS A 158 16.41 -14.46 -13.82
C LYS A 158 17.36 -13.77 -14.81
N ALA A 159 18.67 -13.98 -14.63
CA ALA A 159 19.74 -13.34 -15.40
C ALA A 159 19.61 -13.54 -16.93
N GLY A 160 19.26 -14.74 -17.38
CA GLY A 160 19.27 -15.10 -18.82
C GLY A 160 18.14 -14.50 -19.65
N GLY A 161 17.02 -14.08 -19.07
CA GLY A 161 15.84 -13.63 -19.82
C GLY A 161 15.26 -12.34 -19.26
N GLU A 162 14.87 -12.31 -17.97
CA GLU A 162 14.13 -11.19 -17.40
C GLU A 162 15.01 -9.96 -17.23
N ILE A 163 16.24 -10.12 -16.70
CA ILE A 163 17.19 -9.02 -16.54
C ILE A 163 17.61 -8.46 -17.90
N ARG A 164 17.91 -9.33 -18.89
CA ARG A 164 18.24 -8.87 -20.24
C ARG A 164 17.13 -8.01 -20.84
N ASN A 165 15.89 -8.51 -20.81
CA ASN A 165 14.73 -7.76 -21.32
C ASN A 165 14.52 -6.44 -20.58
N PHE A 166 14.78 -6.43 -19.26
CA PHE A 166 14.70 -5.21 -18.47
C PHE A 166 15.73 -4.18 -18.94
N ILE A 167 17.00 -4.59 -19.13
CA ILE A 167 18.08 -3.71 -19.61
C ILE A 167 17.78 -3.15 -21.00
N GLU A 168 17.30 -4.00 -21.92
CA GLU A 168 16.94 -3.58 -23.28
C GLU A 168 15.86 -2.49 -23.26
N ARG A 169 14.76 -2.70 -22.51
CA ARG A 169 13.68 -1.71 -22.38
C ARG A 169 14.10 -0.46 -21.61
N TYR A 170 14.95 -0.61 -20.60
CA TYR A 170 15.55 0.53 -19.93
C TYR A 170 16.37 1.39 -20.88
N GLY A 171 17.12 0.76 -21.81
CA GLY A 171 17.92 1.46 -22.80
C GLY A 171 17.15 2.51 -23.61
N GLU A 172 15.88 2.26 -23.91
CA GLU A 172 14.97 3.19 -24.59
C GLU A 172 14.65 4.43 -23.74
N ASN A 173 14.73 4.32 -22.40
CA ASN A 173 14.33 5.34 -21.44
C ASN A 173 15.49 5.89 -20.58
N LYS A 174 16.74 5.55 -20.92
CA LYS A 174 17.94 5.84 -20.11
C LYS A 174 18.20 7.31 -19.80
N LYS A 175 17.58 8.24 -20.55
CA LYS A 175 17.70 9.69 -20.30
C LYS A 175 16.81 10.17 -19.14
N SER A 176 15.81 9.40 -18.74
CA SER A 176 14.90 9.76 -17.67
C SER A 176 15.49 9.41 -16.30
N LYS A 177 15.59 10.39 -15.39
CA LYS A 177 16.05 10.18 -14.02
C LYS A 177 15.19 9.18 -13.25
N LEU A 178 13.86 9.13 -13.54
CA LEU A 178 12.94 8.18 -12.92
C LEU A 178 13.28 6.74 -13.32
N PHE A 179 13.53 6.49 -14.62
CA PHE A 179 13.92 5.17 -15.10
C PHE A 179 15.32 4.78 -14.64
N GLN A 180 16.25 5.74 -14.47
CA GLN A 180 17.56 5.48 -13.88
C GLN A 180 17.42 4.99 -12.43
N ALA A 181 16.64 5.69 -11.60
CA ALA A 181 16.38 5.29 -10.21
C ALA A 181 15.74 3.90 -10.12
N LEU A 182 14.77 3.60 -11.00
CA LEU A 182 14.16 2.28 -11.08
C LEU A 182 15.19 1.21 -11.46
N ALA A 183 16.02 1.47 -12.47
CA ALA A 183 17.05 0.53 -12.92
C ALA A 183 18.06 0.26 -11.81
N ASP A 184 18.54 1.30 -11.13
CA ASP A 184 19.46 1.16 -9.99
C ASP A 184 18.87 0.28 -8.88
N THR A 185 17.58 0.48 -8.57
CA THR A 185 16.88 -0.32 -7.54
C THR A 185 16.78 -1.78 -7.96
N VAL A 186 16.31 -2.05 -9.18
CA VAL A 186 16.16 -3.41 -9.69
C VAL A 186 17.50 -4.13 -9.81
N MET A 187 18.53 -3.46 -10.31
CA MET A 187 19.86 -4.05 -10.47
C MET A 187 20.52 -4.35 -9.12
N ARG A 188 20.38 -3.48 -8.12
CA ARG A 188 20.87 -3.73 -6.75
C ARG A 188 20.16 -4.93 -6.12
N ALA A 189 18.82 -5.00 -6.23
CA ALA A 189 18.04 -6.10 -5.68
C ALA A 189 18.40 -7.45 -6.30
N ASN A 190 18.87 -7.48 -7.57
CA ASN A 190 19.20 -8.70 -8.30
C ASN A 190 20.71 -8.87 -8.53
N TRP A 191 21.55 -8.20 -7.75
CA TRP A 191 23.02 -8.21 -7.97
C TRP A 191 23.65 -9.59 -7.92
N GLN A 192 23.09 -10.52 -7.13
CA GLN A 192 23.60 -11.89 -7.03
C GLN A 192 23.39 -12.70 -8.30
N GLU A 193 22.33 -12.43 -9.03
CA GLU A 193 22.01 -13.09 -10.32
C GLU A 193 22.84 -12.53 -11.50
N LEU A 194 23.58 -11.45 -11.29
CA LEU A 194 24.41 -10.77 -12.29
C LEU A 194 25.88 -11.20 -12.23
N LYS A 195 26.28 -11.99 -11.26
CA LYS A 195 27.62 -12.57 -11.10
C LYS A 195 27.73 -13.89 -11.82
#